data_831172421449baa3beb5e3155ae4a0e9
#
_entry.id   831172421449baa3beb5e3155ae4a0e9
#
_cell.length_a   1.000
_cell.length_b   1.000
_cell.length_c   1.000
_cell.angle_alpha   90.00
_cell.angle_beta   90.00
_cell.angle_gamma   90.00
#
_symmetry.space_group_name_H-M   'P 1'
#
loop_
_entity.id
_entity.type
_entity.pdbx_description
1 polymer ?
#
loop_
_entity_poly.entity_id
_entity_poly.type
_entity_poly.pdbx_seq_one_letter_code
_entity_poly.pdbx_strand_id
1 'polypeptide(L)'
;MGDKKTRYKIPSGVKEEARRGRTLRTMHGYGGGKVTKAINYRLRVQKDVGYGTAVKIDTYYRRHEDVDPKGENFDNRKRPSKGLIMWKMMGGNAGHSWSKKLKKSLDVIQKKERLNKINQTLEEIHGMVR
;
A
#
# COMPACT_ATOMS: atom_id res chain seq x y z
N MET A 1 7.42 -7.25 16.35
CA MET A 1 7.61 -6.91 14.93
C MET A 1 7.63 -8.18 14.08
N GLY A 2 6.87 -8.29 13.03
CA GLY A 2 6.93 -9.39 12.10
C GLY A 2 5.83 -10.43 12.21
N ASP A 3 4.61 -10.06 12.60
CA ASP A 3 3.43 -10.90 12.45
C ASP A 3 2.27 -10.10 11.82
N LYS A 4 1.20 -10.81 11.44
CA LYS A 4 0.02 -10.21 10.82
C LYS A 4 -0.80 -9.32 11.76
N LYS A 5 -0.51 -9.32 13.04
CA LYS A 5 -1.17 -8.45 14.03
C LYS A 5 -0.46 -7.11 14.18
N THR A 6 0.72 -6.96 13.57
CA THR A 6 1.47 -5.71 13.60
C THR A 6 0.66 -4.58 13.00
N ARG A 7 0.62 -3.44 13.68
CA ARG A 7 0.00 -2.21 13.18
C ARG A 7 1.11 -1.26 12.74
N TYR A 8 0.84 -0.53 11.68
CA TYR A 8 1.83 0.38 11.07
C TYR A 8 1.32 1.79 11.19
N LYS A 9 2.03 2.61 11.98
CA LYS A 9 1.67 4.02 12.17
C LYS A 9 1.76 4.77 10.83
N ILE A 10 0.74 5.55 10.52
CA ILE A 10 0.68 6.35 9.30
C ILE A 10 1.47 7.64 9.52
N PRO A 11 2.54 7.90 8.71
CA PRO A 11 3.26 9.17 8.80
C PRO A 11 2.37 10.38 8.47
N SER A 12 2.65 11.50 9.08
CA SER A 12 1.87 12.73 8.84
C SER A 12 1.88 13.18 7.39
N GLY A 13 3.01 13.04 6.70
CA GLY A 13 3.13 13.36 5.27
C GLY A 13 2.24 12.51 4.39
N VAL A 14 2.07 11.23 4.74
CA VAL A 14 1.17 10.32 4.04
C VAL A 14 -0.28 10.77 4.21
N LYS A 15 -0.67 11.12 5.43
CA LYS A 15 -2.02 11.62 5.71
C LYS A 15 -2.33 12.89 4.92
N GLU A 16 -1.39 13.81 4.89
CA GLU A 16 -1.54 15.08 4.18
C GLU A 16 -1.71 14.87 2.68
N GLU A 17 -0.87 14.03 2.07
CA GLU A 17 -0.97 13.70 0.65
C GLU A 17 -2.28 12.98 0.33
N ALA A 18 -2.72 12.09 1.20
CA ALA A 18 -4.00 11.40 1.05
C ALA A 18 -5.18 12.40 1.04
N ARG A 19 -5.13 13.42 1.89
CA ARG A 19 -6.14 14.49 1.89
C ARG A 19 -6.12 15.28 0.60
N ARG A 20 -4.94 15.62 0.09
CA ARG A 20 -4.79 16.32 -1.20
C ARG A 20 -5.35 15.49 -2.35
N GLY A 21 -5.06 14.19 -2.35
CA GLY A 21 -5.60 13.27 -3.36
C GLY A 21 -7.12 13.23 -3.33
N ARG A 22 -7.72 13.19 -2.15
CA ARG A 22 -9.18 13.23 -1.98
C ARG A 22 -9.76 14.53 -2.53
N THR A 23 -9.11 15.65 -2.25
CA THR A 23 -9.53 16.95 -2.76
C THR A 23 -9.51 16.99 -4.27
N LEU A 24 -8.42 16.53 -4.89
CA LEU A 24 -8.29 16.47 -6.35
C LEU A 24 -9.37 15.59 -6.98
N ARG A 25 -9.64 14.43 -6.38
CA ARG A 25 -10.67 13.53 -6.88
C ARG A 25 -12.04 14.18 -6.81
N THR A 26 -12.36 14.85 -5.73
CA THR A 26 -13.64 15.55 -5.56
C THR A 26 -13.78 16.68 -6.58
N MET A 27 -12.71 17.46 -6.78
CA MET A 27 -12.72 18.57 -7.75
C MET A 27 -12.87 18.12 -9.20
N HIS A 28 -12.19 17.05 -9.58
CA HIS A 28 -12.12 16.61 -10.98
C HIS A 28 -13.07 15.47 -11.32
N GLY A 29 -13.57 14.77 -10.32
CA GLY A 29 -14.56 13.70 -10.50
C GLY A 29 -14.04 12.39 -11.06
N TYR A 30 -12.71 12.19 -11.07
CA TYR A 30 -12.10 10.95 -11.55
C TYR A 30 -10.87 10.57 -10.73
N GLY A 31 -10.36 9.36 -10.93
CA GLY A 31 -9.19 8.81 -10.24
C GLY A 31 -9.58 7.94 -9.05
N GLY A 32 -8.98 6.76 -8.99
CA GLY A 32 -9.16 5.82 -7.88
C GLY A 32 -10.50 5.08 -7.89
N GLY A 33 -10.44 3.76 -7.83
CA GLY A 33 -11.62 2.90 -7.68
C GLY A 33 -12.00 2.63 -6.22
N LYS A 34 -12.85 1.63 -6.01
CA LYS A 34 -13.36 1.25 -4.68
C LYS A 34 -12.25 0.97 -3.66
N VAL A 35 -11.26 0.18 -4.05
CA VAL A 35 -10.15 -0.20 -3.16
C VAL A 35 -9.32 1.02 -2.78
N THR A 36 -9.00 1.87 -3.75
CA THR A 36 -8.24 3.11 -3.52
C THR A 36 -8.99 4.04 -2.58
N LYS A 37 -10.30 4.19 -2.77
CA LYS A 37 -11.15 5.02 -1.90
C LYS A 37 -11.15 4.51 -0.46
N ALA A 38 -11.25 3.19 -0.28
CA ALA A 38 -11.25 2.59 1.05
C ALA A 38 -9.92 2.80 1.76
N ILE A 39 -8.81 2.60 1.06
CA ILE A 39 -7.46 2.84 1.60
C ILE A 39 -7.28 4.33 1.91
N ASN A 40 -7.68 5.20 1.00
CA ASN A 40 -7.62 6.65 1.20
C ASN A 40 -8.35 7.10 2.47
N TYR A 41 -9.56 6.58 2.68
CA TYR A 41 -10.32 6.87 3.90
C TYR A 41 -9.51 6.47 5.14
N ARG A 42 -8.94 5.28 5.17
CA ARG A 42 -8.13 4.82 6.30
C ARG A 42 -6.90 5.69 6.53
N LEU A 43 -6.20 6.07 5.46
CA LEU A 43 -5.03 6.94 5.57
C LEU A 43 -5.36 8.32 6.12
N ARG A 44 -6.55 8.85 5.81
CA ARG A 44 -6.96 10.17 6.29
C ARG A 44 -7.42 10.17 7.74
N VAL A 45 -8.12 9.12 8.17
CA VAL A 45 -8.83 9.15 9.46
C VAL A 45 -8.23 8.24 10.53
N GLN A 46 -7.52 7.19 10.16
CA GLN A 46 -6.95 6.26 11.13
C GLN A 46 -5.54 6.68 11.57
N LYS A 47 -5.14 6.22 12.73
CA LYS A 47 -3.80 6.43 13.27
C LYS A 47 -2.77 5.49 12.64
N ASP A 48 -3.20 4.28 12.36
CA ASP A 48 -2.36 3.20 11.82
C ASP A 48 -3.17 2.31 10.90
N VAL A 49 -2.47 1.42 10.17
CA VAL A 49 -3.08 0.43 9.29
C VAL A 49 -2.59 -0.96 9.66
N GLY A 50 -3.41 -1.97 9.37
CA GLY A 50 -3.04 -3.36 9.58
C GLY A 50 -2.27 -3.95 8.41
N TYR A 51 -1.94 -5.23 8.54
CA TYR A 51 -1.17 -6.00 7.56
C TYR A 51 -1.82 -5.98 6.17
N GLY A 52 -3.11 -6.28 6.08
CA GLY A 52 -3.81 -6.34 4.79
C GLY A 52 -3.76 -5.03 4.02
N THR A 53 -4.00 -3.91 4.69
CA THR A 53 -3.91 -2.58 4.07
C THR A 53 -2.48 -2.25 3.68
N ALA A 54 -1.49 -2.57 4.53
CA ALA A 54 -0.09 -2.36 4.23
C ALA A 54 0.35 -3.12 2.97
N VAL A 55 -0.08 -4.36 2.82
CA VAL A 55 0.21 -5.16 1.61
C VAL A 55 -0.36 -4.50 0.36
N LYS A 56 -1.59 -3.99 0.44
CA LYS A 56 -2.23 -3.30 -0.70
C LYS A 56 -1.49 -2.02 -1.08
N ILE A 57 -1.03 -1.26 -0.10
CA ILE A 57 -0.25 -0.04 -0.33
C ILE A 57 1.08 -0.38 -1.01
N ASP A 58 1.81 -1.34 -0.48
CA ASP A 58 3.07 -1.80 -1.06
C ASP A 58 2.88 -2.29 -2.50
N THR A 59 1.87 -3.12 -2.74
CA THR A 59 1.55 -3.65 -4.07
C THR A 59 1.23 -2.52 -5.05
N TYR A 60 0.45 -1.53 -4.60
CA TYR A 60 0.11 -0.38 -5.44
C TYR A 60 1.38 0.33 -5.93
N TYR A 61 2.27 0.73 -5.01
CA TYR A 61 3.46 1.48 -5.39
C TYR A 61 4.42 0.67 -6.27
N ARG A 62 4.58 -0.62 -6.00
CA ARG A 62 5.42 -1.48 -6.85
C ARG A 62 4.91 -1.57 -8.29
N ARG A 63 3.60 -1.56 -8.48
CA ARG A 63 2.99 -1.62 -9.82
C ARG A 63 3.07 -0.29 -10.57
N HIS A 64 3.03 0.82 -9.85
CA HIS A 64 2.84 2.15 -10.44
C HIS A 64 4.07 3.04 -10.40
N GLU A 65 5.08 2.73 -9.60
CA GLU A 65 6.25 3.61 -9.38
C GLU A 65 7.05 3.89 -10.66
N ASP A 66 7.09 2.98 -11.60
CA ASP A 66 7.83 3.15 -12.85
C ASP A 66 6.97 3.69 -14.00
N VAL A 67 5.69 3.77 -13.81
CA VAL A 67 4.74 4.14 -14.87
C VAL A 67 4.11 5.51 -14.59
N ASP A 68 3.42 5.65 -13.46
CA ASP A 68 2.60 6.83 -13.20
C ASP A 68 3.42 8.13 -13.07
N PRO A 69 4.51 8.18 -12.27
CA PRO A 69 5.30 9.41 -12.15
C PRO A 69 5.99 9.86 -13.44
N LYS A 70 6.18 8.94 -14.39
CA LYS A 70 6.79 9.22 -15.69
C LYS A 70 5.76 9.50 -16.78
N GLY A 71 4.48 9.36 -16.45
CA GLY A 71 3.40 9.57 -17.41
C GLY A 71 3.30 11.01 -17.86
N GLU A 72 2.91 11.19 -19.13
CA GLU A 72 2.65 12.50 -19.68
C GLU A 72 1.51 13.18 -18.89
N ASN A 73 1.68 14.48 -18.59
CA ASN A 73 0.72 15.28 -17.82
C ASN A 73 0.46 14.80 -16.39
N PHE A 74 1.35 13.96 -15.84
CA PHE A 74 1.20 13.49 -14.47
C PHE A 74 1.00 14.66 -13.48
N ASP A 75 1.81 15.72 -13.60
CA ASP A 75 1.81 16.89 -12.71
C ASP A 75 1.02 18.10 -13.24
N ASN A 76 0.17 17.91 -14.20
CA ASN A 76 -0.62 19.02 -14.77
C ASN A 76 -1.65 19.50 -13.74
N ARG A 77 -1.49 20.75 -13.25
CA ARG A 77 -2.35 21.33 -12.21
C ARG A 77 -3.78 21.60 -12.66
N LYS A 78 -3.96 21.96 -13.93
CA LYS A 78 -5.29 22.26 -14.47
C LYS A 78 -6.06 20.99 -14.77
N ARG A 79 -5.36 19.95 -15.18
CA ARG A 79 -5.95 18.70 -15.61
C ARG A 79 -5.07 17.54 -15.15
N PRO A 80 -5.03 17.26 -13.84
CA PRO A 80 -4.18 16.20 -13.33
C PRO A 80 -4.60 14.85 -13.91
N SER A 81 -3.63 13.98 -14.16
CA SER A 81 -3.90 12.63 -14.64
C SER A 81 -4.61 11.80 -13.56
N LYS A 82 -5.33 10.76 -14.00
CA LYS A 82 -5.90 9.78 -13.07
C LYS A 82 -4.80 9.16 -12.20
N GLY A 83 -3.63 8.92 -12.81
CA GLY A 83 -2.47 8.38 -12.11
C GLY A 83 -1.99 9.28 -10.98
N LEU A 84 -1.93 10.60 -11.21
CA LEU A 84 -1.53 11.56 -10.17
C LEU A 84 -2.53 11.57 -9.01
N ILE A 85 -3.81 11.64 -9.32
CA ILE A 85 -4.85 11.67 -8.29
C ILE A 85 -4.78 10.40 -7.43
N MET A 86 -4.69 9.24 -8.07
CA MET A 86 -4.58 7.96 -7.38
C MET A 86 -3.29 7.86 -6.55
N TRP A 87 -2.16 8.33 -7.11
CA TRP A 87 -0.88 8.37 -6.42
C TRP A 87 -0.99 9.17 -5.12
N LYS A 88 -1.59 10.35 -5.17
CA LYS A 88 -1.79 11.18 -3.99
C LYS A 88 -2.80 10.57 -3.01
N MET A 89 -3.87 9.97 -3.51
CA MET A 89 -4.85 9.29 -2.66
C MET A 89 -4.22 8.16 -1.84
N MET A 90 -3.23 7.47 -2.39
CA MET A 90 -2.50 6.40 -1.70
C MET A 90 -1.39 6.90 -0.78
N GLY A 91 -1.15 8.20 -0.74
CA GLY A 91 -0.16 8.83 0.14
C GLY A 91 0.91 9.64 -0.55
N GLY A 92 0.85 9.80 -1.87
CA GLY A 92 1.80 10.58 -2.65
C GLY A 92 3.23 10.04 -2.57
N ASN A 93 4.21 10.91 -2.75
CA ASN A 93 5.63 10.53 -2.62
C ASN A 93 5.98 10.09 -1.18
N ALA A 94 5.34 10.70 -0.18
CA ALA A 94 5.49 10.27 1.21
C ALA A 94 5.02 8.83 1.41
N GLY A 95 3.91 8.46 0.79
CA GLY A 95 3.39 7.09 0.80
C GLY A 95 4.33 6.11 0.09
N HIS A 96 4.92 6.52 -1.02
CA HIS A 96 5.89 5.72 -1.75
C HIS A 96 7.13 5.42 -0.89
N SER A 97 7.67 6.43 -0.22
CA SER A 97 8.81 6.25 0.70
C SER A 97 8.44 5.36 1.88
N TRP A 98 7.25 5.55 2.42
CA TRP A 98 6.73 4.74 3.53
C TRP A 98 6.55 3.28 3.10
N SER A 99 6.03 3.04 1.89
CA SER A 99 5.83 1.68 1.38
C SER A 99 7.13 0.89 1.30
N LYS A 100 8.24 1.54 0.99
CA LYS A 100 9.57 0.90 0.98
C LYS A 100 9.99 0.42 2.37
N LYS A 101 9.63 1.18 3.40
CA LYS A 101 9.87 0.77 4.80
C LYS A 101 8.93 -0.35 5.21
N LEU A 102 7.66 -0.27 4.81
CA LEU A 102 6.68 -1.34 5.05
C LEU A 102 7.12 -2.65 4.44
N LYS A 103 7.66 -2.61 3.23
CA LYS A 103 8.11 -3.80 2.49
C LYS A 103 9.07 -4.64 3.31
N LYS A 104 10.00 -4.03 4.03
CA LYS A 104 10.96 -4.77 4.87
C LYS A 104 10.25 -5.61 5.92
N SER A 105 9.26 -5.04 6.61
CA SER A 105 8.46 -5.74 7.61
C SER A 105 7.58 -6.81 6.97
N LEU A 106 6.94 -6.49 5.85
CA LEU A 106 6.06 -7.41 5.12
C LEU A 106 6.84 -8.63 4.60
N ASP A 107 8.05 -8.41 4.09
CA ASP A 107 8.90 -9.50 3.59
C ASP A 107 9.27 -10.48 4.70
N VAL A 108 9.53 -9.98 5.92
CA VAL A 108 9.81 -10.83 7.09
C VAL A 108 8.60 -11.72 7.40
N ILE A 109 7.40 -11.15 7.43
CA ILE A 109 6.17 -11.88 7.71
C ILE A 109 5.93 -12.96 6.64
N GLN A 110 6.04 -12.59 5.37
CA GLN A 110 5.83 -13.51 4.25
C GLN A 110 6.85 -14.65 4.23
N LYS A 111 8.10 -14.36 4.58
CA LYS A 111 9.16 -15.37 4.70
C LYS A 111 8.82 -16.37 5.81
N LYS A 112 8.38 -15.90 6.97
CA LYS A 112 7.95 -16.76 8.08
C LYS A 112 6.81 -17.67 7.67
N GLU A 113 5.83 -17.16 6.96
CA GLU A 113 4.70 -17.96 6.46
C GLU A 113 5.15 -19.07 5.52
N ARG A 114 6.06 -18.76 4.59
CA ARG A 114 6.59 -19.76 3.67
C ARG A 114 7.34 -20.86 4.40
N LEU A 115 8.17 -20.49 5.39
CA LEU A 115 8.89 -21.47 6.21
C LEU A 115 7.94 -22.36 7.01
N ASN A 116 6.89 -21.78 7.59
CA ASN A 116 5.88 -22.54 8.32
C ASN A 116 5.17 -23.54 7.42
N LYS A 117 4.83 -23.16 6.19
CA LYS A 117 4.22 -24.06 5.20
C LYS A 117 5.16 -25.22 4.84
N ILE A 118 6.44 -24.94 4.63
CA ILE A 118 7.45 -25.95 4.32
C ILE A 118 7.56 -26.94 5.49
N ASN A 119 7.63 -26.45 6.72
CA ASN A 119 7.71 -27.29 7.92
C ASN A 119 6.49 -28.17 8.07
N GLN A 120 5.29 -27.66 7.84
CA GLN A 120 4.05 -28.43 7.88
C GLN A 120 4.06 -29.55 6.83
N THR A 121 4.52 -29.24 5.61
CA THR A 121 4.62 -30.21 4.53
C THR A 121 5.61 -31.33 4.90
N LEU A 122 6.76 -30.97 5.49
CA LEU A 122 7.76 -31.95 5.96
C LEU A 122 7.20 -32.85 7.06
N GLU A 123 6.45 -32.30 8.00
CA GLU A 123 5.80 -33.07 9.05
C GLU A 123 4.77 -34.05 8.49
N GLU A 124 3.98 -33.63 7.51
CA GLU A 124 3.03 -34.48 6.81
C GLU A 124 3.73 -35.63 6.08
N ILE A 125 4.83 -35.35 5.39
CA ILE A 125 5.63 -36.37 4.71
C ILE A 125 6.20 -37.36 5.72
N HIS A 126 6.75 -36.90 6.83
CA HIS A 126 7.24 -37.76 7.91
C HIS A 126 6.15 -38.65 8.47
N GLY A 127 4.94 -38.10 8.66
CA GLY A 127 3.79 -38.87 9.12
C GLY A 127 3.37 -39.97 8.14
N MET A 128 3.54 -39.72 6.83
CA MET A 128 3.18 -40.70 5.78
C MET A 128 4.18 -41.86 5.66
N VAL A 129 5.41 -41.66 6.10
CA VAL A 129 6.49 -42.67 5.93
C VAL A 129 6.54 -43.66 7.10
N ARG A 130 5.84 -43.41 8.19
CA ARG A 130 5.81 -44.29 9.37
C ARG A 130 4.91 -45.49 9.18
#